data_b67015dfebb4935a5704371ed150b4e0
#
_entry.id   b67015dfebb4935a5704371ed150b4e0
#
_cell.length_a   1.000
_cell.length_b   1.000
_cell.length_c   1.000
_cell.angle_alpha   90.00
_cell.angle_beta   90.00
_cell.angle_gamma   90.00
#
_symmetry.space_group_name_H-M   'P 1'
#
loop_
_entity.id
_entity.type
_entity.pdbx_description
1 polymer ?
#
loop_
_entity_poly.entity_id
_entity_poly.type
_entity_poly.pdbx_seq_one_letter_code
_entity_poly.pdbx_strand_id
1 'polypeptide(L)'
;MIEFEQVTKTYGQENALQNLNLTINDGELFVLVGPSGSGKTTLLKMINRLVVPTAGQVRIDDQNVAEMDLENLRRHTGYVLQAGALFPNMTVEQNAGVQLEALGWQAPKRHQRIVELLKKVDLDPETFLTRYPNELSGGEAQRIGIVRALAANPKLILMDEPFSALDPISKRQLQELILQLHQELTTTFVFVTHDMREAIHLADRLAVVHDGELLQVGTATQILAEPANEFVHDFFDDDSIRRQFMQAVLDAGLGQRVTSKSASALASGVIFSGQVEQLAKSDTIFDWANLVQQQPQQIVQVAGRLLKPADLIAYLARIGEAK
;
A
#
# COMPACT_ATOMS: atom_id res chain seq x y z
N MET A 1 2.64 13.21 11.90
CA MET A 1 3.00 11.87 12.46
C MET A 1 1.80 11.27 13.16
N ILE A 2 1.54 9.96 13.04
CA ILE A 2 0.43 9.27 13.70
C ILE A 2 1.02 8.24 14.67
N GLU A 3 0.56 8.22 15.90
CA GLU A 3 1.06 7.32 16.94
C GLU A 3 -0.10 6.59 17.62
N PHE A 4 0.03 5.29 17.77
CA PHE A 4 -0.81 4.44 18.59
C PHE A 4 0.00 4.05 19.83
N GLU A 5 -0.48 4.40 21.01
CA GLU A 5 0.19 4.13 22.28
C GLU A 5 -0.64 3.18 23.12
N GLN A 6 -0.16 1.94 23.26
CA GLN A 6 -0.78 0.86 24.04
C GLN A 6 -2.27 0.66 23.73
N VAL A 7 -2.63 0.78 22.43
CA VAL A 7 -4.02 0.75 21.99
C VAL A 7 -4.61 -0.63 22.12
N THR A 8 -5.73 -0.69 22.84
CA THR A 8 -6.57 -1.88 22.99
C THR A 8 -7.98 -1.56 22.55
N LYS A 9 -8.61 -2.50 21.82
CA LYS A 9 -10.03 -2.42 21.47
C LYS A 9 -10.75 -3.71 21.76
N THR A 10 -11.75 -3.62 22.62
CA THR A 10 -12.61 -4.75 22.98
C THR A 10 -14.03 -4.51 22.47
N TYR A 11 -14.64 -5.52 21.85
CA TYR A 11 -16.05 -5.58 21.49
C TYR A 11 -16.69 -6.73 22.27
N GLY A 12 -17.54 -6.41 23.25
CA GLY A 12 -18.10 -7.40 24.16
C GLY A 12 -17.00 -8.09 24.98
N GLN A 13 -16.73 -9.37 24.71
CA GLN A 13 -15.68 -10.16 25.37
C GLN A 13 -14.47 -10.42 24.46
N GLU A 14 -14.49 -9.97 23.20
CA GLU A 14 -13.41 -10.22 22.24
C GLU A 14 -12.52 -8.99 22.09
N ASN A 15 -11.21 -9.19 22.15
CA ASN A 15 -10.22 -8.16 21.87
C ASN A 15 -9.95 -8.12 20.36
N ALA A 16 -10.44 -7.07 19.71
CA ALA A 16 -10.11 -6.82 18.30
C ALA A 16 -8.71 -6.24 18.12
N LEU A 17 -8.14 -5.61 19.16
CA LEU A 17 -6.76 -5.11 19.23
C LEU A 17 -6.25 -5.23 20.65
N GLN A 18 -4.95 -5.59 20.80
CA GLN A 18 -4.32 -5.84 22.11
C GLN A 18 -3.02 -5.07 22.24
N ASN A 19 -3.00 -4.07 23.14
CA ASN A 19 -1.80 -3.32 23.58
C ASN A 19 -0.86 -2.91 22.43
N LEU A 20 -1.42 -2.41 21.34
CA LEU A 20 -0.70 -2.14 20.10
C LEU A 20 0.04 -0.81 20.17
N ASN A 21 1.31 -0.80 19.76
CA ASN A 21 2.11 0.40 19.59
C ASN A 21 2.56 0.50 18.12
N LEU A 22 2.29 1.64 17.49
CA LEU A 22 2.61 1.84 16.07
C LEU A 22 2.88 3.32 15.80
N THR A 23 3.91 3.62 15.01
CA THR A 23 4.19 4.97 14.50
C THR A 23 4.18 4.97 12.98
N ILE A 24 3.41 5.91 12.41
CA ILE A 24 3.35 6.20 10.97
C ILE A 24 3.90 7.61 10.76
N ASN A 25 4.88 7.74 9.87
CA ASN A 25 5.56 9.02 9.64
C ASN A 25 4.77 9.91 8.67
N ASP A 26 5.04 11.20 8.70
CA ASP A 26 4.45 12.14 7.72
C ASP A 26 4.97 11.86 6.31
N GLY A 27 4.08 12.01 5.34
CA GLY A 27 4.38 11.81 3.93
C GLY A 27 4.65 10.34 3.55
N GLU A 28 4.39 9.39 4.43
CA GLU A 28 4.61 7.96 4.21
C GLU A 28 3.39 7.31 3.55
N LEU A 29 3.62 6.39 2.61
CA LEU A 29 2.61 5.45 2.16
C LEU A 29 2.70 4.19 3.02
N PHE A 30 1.86 4.13 4.05
CA PHE A 30 1.87 3.09 5.05
C PHE A 30 0.75 2.08 4.86
N VAL A 31 1.08 0.79 4.96
CA VAL A 31 0.12 -0.29 4.71
C VAL A 31 -0.10 -1.15 5.95
N LEU A 32 -1.37 -1.34 6.32
CA LEU A 32 -1.78 -2.33 7.30
C LEU A 32 -2.19 -3.60 6.55
N VAL A 33 -1.45 -4.70 6.72
CA VAL A 33 -1.69 -5.97 6.02
C VAL A 33 -1.93 -7.12 7.00
N GLY A 34 -2.70 -8.12 6.59
CA GLY A 34 -3.02 -9.30 7.40
C GLY A 34 -4.35 -9.94 7.02
N PRO A 35 -4.73 -11.09 7.59
CA PRO A 35 -5.98 -11.78 7.31
C PRO A 35 -7.23 -10.95 7.62
N SER A 36 -8.37 -11.32 7.05
CA SER A 36 -9.66 -10.72 7.41
C SER A 36 -9.94 -10.93 8.90
N GLY A 37 -10.47 -9.90 9.57
CA GLY A 37 -10.77 -9.93 11.01
C GLY A 37 -9.57 -9.61 11.92
N SER A 38 -8.35 -9.42 11.43
CA SER A 38 -7.17 -9.17 12.25
C SER A 38 -7.11 -7.79 12.95
N GLY A 39 -8.09 -6.91 12.74
CA GLY A 39 -8.15 -5.60 13.42
C GLY A 39 -7.69 -4.39 12.58
N LYS A 40 -7.20 -4.56 11.35
CA LYS A 40 -6.68 -3.49 10.47
C LYS A 40 -7.64 -2.34 10.24
N THR A 41 -8.88 -2.64 9.82
CA THR A 41 -9.93 -1.63 9.61
C THR A 41 -10.30 -0.92 10.92
N THR A 42 -10.20 -1.60 12.06
CA THR A 42 -10.39 -1.00 13.38
C THR A 42 -9.29 0.03 13.68
N LEU A 43 -8.02 -0.30 13.40
CA LEU A 43 -6.90 0.64 13.51
C LEU A 43 -7.09 1.85 12.60
N LEU A 44 -7.40 1.61 11.32
CA LEU A 44 -7.65 2.69 10.36
C LEU A 44 -8.75 3.64 10.84
N LYS A 45 -9.86 3.09 11.34
CA LYS A 45 -11.01 3.86 11.83
C LYS A 45 -10.74 4.61 13.13
N MET A 46 -9.71 4.26 13.87
CA MET A 46 -9.31 5.02 15.07
C MET A 46 -8.62 6.34 14.72
N ILE A 47 -7.90 6.40 13.61
CA ILE A 47 -7.19 7.61 13.18
C ILE A 47 -8.16 8.78 12.96
N ASN A 48 -9.34 8.53 12.37
CA ASN A 48 -10.36 9.55 12.14
C ASN A 48 -11.50 9.51 13.19
N ARG A 49 -11.26 8.81 14.32
CA ARG A 49 -12.19 8.70 15.44
C ARG A 49 -13.59 8.18 15.05
N LEU A 50 -13.67 7.29 14.04
CA LEU A 50 -14.87 6.47 13.78
C LEU A 50 -14.97 5.32 14.78
N VAL A 51 -13.85 4.86 15.31
CA VAL A 51 -13.74 3.92 16.42
C VAL A 51 -12.88 4.56 17.51
N VAL A 52 -13.29 4.41 18.77
CA VAL A 52 -12.55 4.89 19.93
C VAL A 52 -11.88 3.67 20.61
N PRO A 53 -10.60 3.73 20.97
CA PRO A 53 -9.94 2.66 21.73
C PRO A 53 -10.61 2.45 23.08
N THR A 54 -10.56 1.23 23.60
CA THR A 54 -11.02 0.88 24.96
C THR A 54 -9.98 1.25 26.00
N ALA A 55 -8.68 1.14 25.64
CA ALA A 55 -7.54 1.60 26.43
C ALA A 55 -6.44 2.09 25.48
N GLY A 56 -5.50 2.87 26.02
CA GLY A 56 -4.46 3.53 25.25
C GLY A 56 -4.99 4.76 24.52
N GLN A 57 -4.20 5.32 23.62
CA GLN A 57 -4.55 6.53 22.87
C GLN A 57 -3.98 6.53 21.46
N VAL A 58 -4.62 7.33 20.58
CA VAL A 58 -4.13 7.62 19.24
C VAL A 58 -3.81 9.12 19.18
N ARG A 59 -2.65 9.46 18.65
CA ARG A 59 -2.20 10.85 18.49
C ARG A 59 -1.94 11.17 17.03
N ILE A 60 -2.20 12.41 16.64
CA ILE A 60 -1.80 12.99 15.34
C ILE A 60 -1.10 14.30 15.66
N ASP A 61 0.15 14.46 15.20
CA ASP A 61 0.98 15.65 15.46
C ASP A 61 1.01 16.01 16.96
N ASP A 62 1.34 15.04 17.81
CA ASP A 62 1.39 15.14 19.28
C ASP A 62 0.06 15.45 19.98
N GLN A 63 -1.05 15.57 19.25
CA GLN A 63 -2.37 15.83 19.83
C GLN A 63 -3.20 14.55 19.90
N ASN A 64 -3.78 14.25 21.08
CA ASN A 64 -4.67 13.10 21.24
C ASN A 64 -5.94 13.28 20.39
N VAL A 65 -6.21 12.31 19.52
CA VAL A 65 -7.39 12.30 18.63
C VAL A 65 -8.70 12.38 19.40
N ALA A 66 -8.76 11.88 20.63
CA ALA A 66 -9.94 11.96 21.48
C ALA A 66 -10.30 13.40 21.90
N GLU A 67 -9.30 14.28 21.97
CA GLU A 67 -9.44 15.68 22.39
C GLU A 67 -9.62 16.66 21.21
N MET A 68 -9.33 16.20 19.98
CA MET A 68 -9.48 17.01 18.78
C MET A 68 -10.94 17.36 18.52
N ASP A 69 -11.17 18.50 17.92
CA ASP A 69 -12.46 18.82 17.31
C ASP A 69 -12.77 17.82 16.19
N LEU A 70 -13.86 17.06 16.35
CA LEU A 70 -14.20 15.94 15.48
C LEU A 70 -14.51 16.38 14.05
N GLU A 71 -15.15 17.53 13.91
CA GLU A 71 -15.52 18.08 12.61
C GLU A 71 -14.27 18.52 11.85
N ASN A 72 -13.36 19.21 12.53
CA ASN A 72 -12.08 19.64 11.97
C ASN A 72 -11.21 18.46 11.57
N LEU A 73 -11.06 17.44 12.44
CA LEU A 73 -10.31 16.22 12.15
C LEU A 73 -10.80 15.55 10.86
N ARG A 74 -12.12 15.34 10.75
CA ARG A 74 -12.71 14.64 9.60
C ARG A 74 -12.72 15.48 8.32
N ARG A 75 -12.84 16.79 8.42
CA ARG A 75 -12.77 17.71 7.27
C ARG A 75 -11.36 17.80 6.65
N HIS A 76 -10.33 17.49 7.44
CA HIS A 76 -8.94 17.53 6.97
C HIS A 76 -8.33 16.12 6.75
N THR A 77 -9.15 15.08 6.88
CA THR A 77 -8.78 13.70 6.57
C THR A 77 -9.56 13.21 5.36
N GLY A 78 -8.86 12.82 4.31
CA GLY A 78 -9.47 12.12 3.17
C GLY A 78 -9.81 10.68 3.58
N TYR A 79 -10.98 10.18 3.18
CA TYR A 79 -11.35 8.80 3.45
C TYR A 79 -11.90 8.14 2.19
N VAL A 80 -11.21 7.11 1.72
CA VAL A 80 -11.63 6.28 0.59
C VAL A 80 -12.19 4.98 1.13
N LEU A 81 -13.48 4.78 0.90
CA LEU A 81 -14.20 3.58 1.30
C LEU A 81 -14.10 2.49 0.23
N GLN A 82 -14.29 1.25 0.64
CA GLN A 82 -14.44 0.12 -0.26
C GLN A 82 -15.52 0.40 -1.31
N ALA A 83 -15.26 0.03 -2.58
CA ALA A 83 -16.16 0.26 -3.71
C ALA A 83 -16.58 1.73 -3.96
N GLY A 84 -15.72 2.71 -3.59
CA GLY A 84 -15.95 4.14 -3.82
C GLY A 84 -17.01 4.78 -2.94
N ALA A 85 -18.02 4.05 -2.50
CA ALA A 85 -19.14 4.48 -1.65
C ALA A 85 -19.64 5.90 -1.98
N LEU A 86 -19.97 6.14 -3.24
CA LEU A 86 -20.49 7.41 -3.73
C LEU A 86 -21.97 7.56 -3.35
N PHE A 87 -22.43 8.80 -3.18
CA PHE A 87 -23.85 9.11 -2.98
C PHE A 87 -24.60 8.86 -4.30
N PRO A 88 -25.54 7.91 -4.35
CA PRO A 88 -26.13 7.45 -5.60
C PRO A 88 -27.02 8.49 -6.31
N ASN A 89 -27.51 9.47 -5.56
CA ASN A 89 -28.38 10.56 -6.03
C ASN A 89 -27.63 11.87 -6.33
N MET A 90 -26.30 11.82 -6.32
CA MET A 90 -25.42 12.96 -6.63
C MET A 90 -24.61 12.66 -7.88
N THR A 91 -24.36 13.67 -8.71
CA THR A 91 -23.42 13.56 -9.83
C THR A 91 -21.98 13.38 -9.34
N VAL A 92 -21.07 13.07 -10.26
CA VAL A 92 -19.62 13.01 -9.98
C VAL A 92 -19.13 14.33 -9.39
N GLU A 93 -19.50 15.47 -9.99
CA GLU A 93 -19.12 16.78 -9.49
C GLU A 93 -19.61 17.02 -8.05
N GLN A 94 -20.87 16.68 -7.79
CA GLN A 94 -21.45 16.81 -6.46
C GLN A 94 -20.78 15.89 -5.45
N ASN A 95 -20.54 14.61 -5.79
CA ASN A 95 -19.81 13.67 -4.95
C ASN A 95 -18.41 14.17 -4.61
N ALA A 96 -17.64 14.59 -5.61
CA ALA A 96 -16.29 15.10 -5.43
C ALA A 96 -16.27 16.41 -4.62
N GLY A 97 -17.34 17.22 -4.74
CA GLY A 97 -17.43 18.53 -4.11
C GLY A 97 -18.00 18.58 -2.69
N VAL A 98 -18.55 17.47 -2.16
CA VAL A 98 -19.22 17.45 -0.84
C VAL A 98 -18.37 18.07 0.28
N GLN A 99 -17.11 17.67 0.36
CA GLN A 99 -16.19 18.14 1.40
C GLN A 99 -15.84 19.64 1.20
N LEU A 100 -15.64 20.07 -0.04
CA LEU A 100 -15.38 21.48 -0.35
C LEU A 100 -16.58 22.38 -0.04
N GLU A 101 -17.79 21.88 -0.25
CA GLU A 101 -19.01 22.57 0.10
C GLU A 101 -19.14 22.72 1.62
N ALA A 102 -18.89 21.66 2.37
CA ALA A 102 -18.86 21.68 3.83
C ALA A 102 -17.80 22.65 4.39
N LEU A 103 -16.71 22.88 3.65
CA LEU A 103 -15.67 23.87 3.95
C LEU A 103 -16.03 25.29 3.47
N GLY A 104 -17.22 25.52 2.89
CA GLY A 104 -17.70 26.83 2.46
C GLY A 104 -17.05 27.35 1.15
N TRP A 105 -16.47 26.46 0.33
CA TRP A 105 -15.90 26.89 -0.94
C TRP A 105 -16.98 27.36 -1.92
N GLN A 106 -16.71 28.46 -2.63
CA GLN A 106 -17.61 28.98 -3.67
C GLN A 106 -17.67 28.01 -4.88
N ALA A 107 -18.86 27.90 -5.51
CA ALA A 107 -19.11 26.96 -6.60
C ALA A 107 -18.07 27.00 -7.74
N PRO A 108 -17.65 28.17 -8.27
CA PRO A 108 -16.64 28.22 -9.35
C PRO A 108 -15.30 27.65 -8.93
N LYS A 109 -14.86 27.90 -7.69
CA LYS A 109 -13.61 27.38 -7.16
C LYS A 109 -13.68 25.87 -6.94
N ARG A 110 -14.83 25.34 -6.45
CA ARG A 110 -15.08 23.92 -6.33
C ARG A 110 -15.00 23.22 -7.68
N HIS A 111 -15.71 23.75 -8.67
CA HIS A 111 -15.69 23.24 -10.04
C HIS A 111 -14.27 23.16 -10.62
N GLN A 112 -13.50 24.23 -10.55
CA GLN A 112 -12.12 24.26 -11.04
C GLN A 112 -11.26 23.19 -10.37
N ARG A 113 -11.38 23.05 -9.03
CA ARG A 113 -10.63 22.05 -8.26
C ARG A 113 -10.99 20.61 -8.66
N ILE A 114 -12.28 20.34 -8.86
CA ILE A 114 -12.78 19.02 -9.26
C ILE A 114 -12.30 18.69 -10.68
N VAL A 115 -12.37 19.63 -11.62
CA VAL A 115 -11.83 19.46 -12.98
C VAL A 115 -10.33 19.13 -12.96
N GLU A 116 -9.55 19.84 -12.13
CA GLU A 116 -8.13 19.55 -11.97
C GLU A 116 -7.88 18.12 -11.46
N LEU A 117 -8.62 17.69 -10.44
CA LEU A 117 -8.45 16.38 -9.84
C LEU A 117 -8.94 15.24 -10.74
N LEU A 118 -10.03 15.43 -11.49
CA LEU A 118 -10.49 14.45 -12.49
C LEU A 118 -9.40 14.16 -13.53
N LYS A 119 -8.74 15.20 -14.03
CA LYS A 119 -7.60 15.04 -14.96
C LYS A 119 -6.45 14.28 -14.32
N LYS A 120 -6.15 14.50 -13.03
CA LYS A 120 -5.10 13.80 -12.29
C LYS A 120 -5.39 12.29 -12.13
N VAL A 121 -6.64 11.90 -12.14
CA VAL A 121 -7.05 10.49 -12.04
C VAL A 121 -7.45 9.89 -13.40
N ASP A 122 -7.01 10.50 -14.52
CA ASP A 122 -7.28 10.06 -15.89
C ASP A 122 -8.77 9.92 -16.23
N LEU A 123 -9.60 10.85 -15.72
CA LEU A 123 -11.01 10.96 -16.06
C LEU A 123 -11.27 12.29 -16.78
N ASP A 124 -11.85 12.22 -17.98
CA ASP A 124 -12.19 13.42 -18.76
C ASP A 124 -13.32 14.20 -18.08
N PRO A 125 -13.10 15.44 -17.63
CA PRO A 125 -14.12 16.23 -16.93
C PRO A 125 -15.38 16.46 -17.76
N GLU A 126 -15.27 16.69 -19.09
CA GLU A 126 -16.42 16.94 -19.94
C GLU A 126 -17.38 15.75 -19.99
N THR A 127 -16.81 14.55 -19.92
CA THR A 127 -17.56 13.30 -19.94
C THR A 127 -18.12 12.92 -18.56
N PHE A 128 -17.36 13.17 -17.47
CA PHE A 128 -17.65 12.58 -16.17
C PHE A 128 -18.41 13.48 -15.19
N LEU A 129 -18.25 14.81 -15.22
CA LEU A 129 -18.79 15.72 -14.21
C LEU A 129 -20.30 15.54 -13.93
N THR A 130 -21.08 15.26 -14.98
CA THR A 130 -22.54 15.16 -14.91
C THR A 130 -23.06 13.75 -14.71
N ARG A 131 -22.21 12.72 -14.81
CA ARG A 131 -22.61 11.32 -14.62
C ARG A 131 -23.01 11.04 -13.18
N TYR A 132 -23.88 10.05 -13.03
CA TYR A 132 -24.26 9.49 -11.73
C TYR A 132 -23.46 8.20 -11.45
N PRO A 133 -23.33 7.76 -10.19
CA PRO A 133 -22.57 6.57 -9.81
C PRO A 133 -22.99 5.29 -10.52
N ASN A 134 -24.24 5.12 -10.89
CA ASN A 134 -24.75 3.96 -11.62
C ASN A 134 -24.33 3.92 -13.10
N GLU A 135 -23.75 5.01 -13.60
CA GLU A 135 -23.22 5.12 -14.97
C GLU A 135 -21.70 4.89 -15.02
N LEU A 136 -21.08 4.53 -13.87
CA LEU A 136 -19.65 4.34 -13.71
C LEU A 136 -19.31 2.86 -13.58
N SER A 137 -18.18 2.47 -14.15
CA SER A 137 -17.52 1.21 -13.78
C SER A 137 -17.00 1.25 -12.35
N GLY A 138 -16.70 0.08 -11.76
CA GLY A 138 -16.13 0.01 -10.40
C GLY A 138 -14.82 0.80 -10.26
N GLY A 139 -13.94 0.72 -11.27
CA GLY A 139 -12.68 1.46 -11.30
C GLY A 139 -12.89 2.99 -11.40
N GLU A 140 -13.81 3.45 -12.23
CA GLU A 140 -14.17 4.87 -12.33
C GLU A 140 -14.78 5.38 -11.02
N ALA A 141 -15.71 4.63 -10.42
CA ALA A 141 -16.28 4.99 -9.13
C ALA A 141 -15.22 5.10 -8.01
N GLN A 142 -14.23 4.20 -8.01
CA GLN A 142 -13.13 4.24 -7.08
C GLN A 142 -12.23 5.46 -7.29
N ARG A 143 -11.90 5.80 -8.55
CA ARG A 143 -11.15 7.03 -8.89
C ARG A 143 -11.90 8.28 -8.42
N ILE A 144 -13.22 8.34 -8.57
CA ILE A 144 -14.04 9.45 -8.03
C ILE A 144 -14.01 9.48 -6.50
N GLY A 145 -14.00 8.33 -5.83
CA GLY A 145 -13.79 8.23 -4.38
C GLY A 145 -12.45 8.86 -3.94
N ILE A 146 -11.38 8.63 -4.72
CA ILE A 146 -10.07 9.27 -4.49
C ILE A 146 -10.12 10.78 -4.75
N VAL A 147 -10.77 11.22 -5.84
CA VAL A 147 -10.97 12.66 -6.11
C VAL A 147 -11.68 13.33 -4.94
N ARG A 148 -12.74 12.73 -4.42
CA ARG A 148 -13.46 13.23 -3.24
C ARG A 148 -12.55 13.34 -2.01
N ALA A 149 -11.73 12.31 -1.76
CA ALA A 149 -10.80 12.32 -0.64
C ALA A 149 -9.69 13.37 -0.76
N LEU A 150 -9.22 13.63 -2.00
CA LEU A 150 -8.18 14.64 -2.30
C LEU A 150 -8.70 16.07 -2.40
N ALA A 151 -10.02 16.27 -2.53
CA ALA A 151 -10.62 17.55 -2.89
C ALA A 151 -10.15 18.69 -1.97
N ALA A 152 -10.18 18.46 -0.65
CA ALA A 152 -9.82 19.44 0.37
C ALA A 152 -8.29 19.58 0.60
N ASN A 153 -7.46 18.91 -0.19
CA ASN A 153 -6.01 18.87 -0.03
C ASN A 153 -5.59 18.42 1.39
N PRO A 154 -6.03 17.23 1.82
CA PRO A 154 -5.76 16.73 3.16
C PRO A 154 -4.29 16.38 3.35
N LYS A 155 -3.79 16.46 4.59
CA LYS A 155 -2.47 15.95 4.98
C LYS A 155 -2.45 14.43 5.15
N LEU A 156 -3.63 13.83 5.32
CA LEU A 156 -3.81 12.41 5.60
C LEU A 156 -4.95 11.84 4.76
N ILE A 157 -4.69 10.71 4.10
CA ILE A 157 -5.68 9.93 3.37
C ILE A 157 -5.71 8.52 3.93
N LEU A 158 -6.90 8.08 4.33
CA LEU A 158 -7.19 6.74 4.81
C LEU A 158 -7.94 5.96 3.73
N MET A 159 -7.53 4.73 3.46
CA MET A 159 -8.15 3.87 2.45
C MET A 159 -8.46 2.49 3.03
N ASP A 160 -9.72 2.11 3.01
CA ASP A 160 -10.20 0.81 3.50
C ASP A 160 -10.42 -0.13 2.33
N GLU A 161 -9.49 -1.06 2.08
CA GLU A 161 -9.48 -2.03 0.98
C GLU A 161 -9.80 -1.43 -0.40
N PRO A 162 -9.02 -0.43 -0.88
CA PRO A 162 -9.39 0.35 -2.07
C PRO A 162 -9.41 -0.46 -3.38
N PHE A 163 -8.87 -1.68 -3.40
CA PHE A 163 -8.73 -2.49 -4.61
C PHE A 163 -9.62 -3.73 -4.64
N SER A 164 -10.33 -4.06 -3.55
CA SER A 164 -10.99 -5.36 -3.35
C SER A 164 -12.13 -5.68 -4.32
N ALA A 165 -12.76 -4.65 -4.90
CA ALA A 165 -13.89 -4.81 -5.82
C ALA A 165 -13.54 -4.59 -7.30
N LEU A 166 -12.24 -4.54 -7.63
CA LEU A 166 -11.75 -4.22 -8.97
C LEU A 166 -11.29 -5.46 -9.73
N ASP A 167 -11.48 -5.44 -11.05
CA ASP A 167 -10.83 -6.37 -11.95
C ASP A 167 -9.29 -6.15 -11.97
N PRO A 168 -8.50 -7.15 -12.41
CA PRO A 168 -7.03 -7.06 -12.35
C PRO A 168 -6.42 -5.87 -13.11
N ILE A 169 -7.04 -5.43 -14.21
CA ILE A 169 -6.53 -4.30 -15.01
C ILE A 169 -6.79 -2.99 -14.29
N SER A 170 -8.04 -2.77 -13.86
CA SER A 170 -8.44 -1.58 -13.08
C SER A 170 -7.68 -1.48 -11.76
N LYS A 171 -7.45 -2.64 -11.09
CA LYS A 171 -6.66 -2.72 -9.85
C LYS A 171 -5.24 -2.17 -10.08
N ARG A 172 -4.54 -2.65 -11.11
CA ARG A 172 -3.18 -2.19 -11.44
C ARG A 172 -3.14 -0.70 -11.75
N GLN A 173 -4.03 -0.23 -12.62
CA GLN A 173 -4.10 1.19 -12.98
C GLN A 173 -4.32 2.07 -11.76
N LEU A 174 -5.13 1.62 -10.80
CA LEU A 174 -5.38 2.36 -9.57
C LEU A 174 -4.17 2.34 -8.62
N GLN A 175 -3.42 1.24 -8.56
CA GLN A 175 -2.17 1.14 -7.81
C GLN A 175 -1.12 2.12 -8.32
N GLU A 176 -0.88 2.16 -9.64
CA GLU A 176 0.03 3.11 -10.26
C GLU A 176 -0.41 4.56 -10.03
N LEU A 177 -1.71 4.84 -10.12
CA LEU A 177 -2.25 6.15 -9.81
C LEU A 177 -1.96 6.58 -8.36
N ILE A 178 -2.13 5.68 -7.39
CA ILE A 178 -1.83 5.98 -5.98
C ILE A 178 -0.34 6.25 -5.79
N LEU A 179 0.55 5.46 -6.40
CA LEU A 179 2.00 5.70 -6.36
C LEU A 179 2.36 7.07 -6.95
N GLN A 180 1.79 7.42 -8.10
CA GLN A 180 2.00 8.73 -8.73
C GLN A 180 1.51 9.86 -7.81
N LEU A 181 0.31 9.74 -7.26
CA LEU A 181 -0.25 10.75 -6.35
C LEU A 181 0.60 10.88 -5.08
N HIS A 182 1.12 9.77 -4.54
CA HIS A 182 2.01 9.80 -3.39
C HIS A 182 3.32 10.53 -3.69
N GLN A 183 3.93 10.30 -4.85
CA GLN A 183 5.15 11.01 -5.28
C GLN A 183 4.92 12.51 -5.51
N GLU A 184 3.74 12.89 -6.02
CA GLU A 184 3.41 14.29 -6.31
C GLU A 184 2.98 15.10 -5.06
N LEU A 185 2.46 14.41 -4.05
CA LEU A 185 1.85 15.03 -2.88
C LEU A 185 2.69 14.74 -1.62
N THR A 186 2.74 15.70 -0.70
CA THR A 186 3.34 15.50 0.63
C THR A 186 2.34 14.88 1.63
N THR A 187 1.32 14.21 1.13
CA THR A 187 0.22 13.64 1.92
C THR A 187 0.62 12.28 2.46
N THR A 188 0.29 12.00 3.71
CA THR A 188 0.42 10.67 4.29
C THR A 188 -0.73 9.78 3.81
N PHE A 189 -0.42 8.60 3.30
CA PHE A 189 -1.40 7.60 2.89
C PHE A 189 -1.35 6.43 3.86
N VAL A 190 -2.49 6.06 4.42
CA VAL A 190 -2.62 4.84 5.24
C VAL A 190 -3.70 3.98 4.63
N PHE A 191 -3.35 2.78 4.18
CA PHE A 191 -4.36 1.90 3.64
C PHE A 191 -4.31 0.49 4.22
N VAL A 192 -5.46 -0.17 4.17
CA VAL A 192 -5.67 -1.54 4.63
C VAL A 192 -5.82 -2.47 3.45
N THR A 193 -5.15 -3.59 3.50
CA THR A 193 -5.37 -4.68 2.55
C THR A 193 -5.20 -6.06 3.23
N HIS A 194 -5.75 -7.08 2.62
CA HIS A 194 -5.45 -8.48 2.93
C HIS A 194 -4.53 -9.12 1.87
N ASP A 195 -4.21 -8.40 0.80
CA ASP A 195 -3.32 -8.87 -0.27
C ASP A 195 -1.88 -8.39 0.01
N MET A 196 -1.01 -9.34 0.35
CA MET A 196 0.39 -9.07 0.62
C MET A 196 1.14 -8.46 -0.58
N ARG A 197 0.71 -8.78 -1.82
CA ARG A 197 1.32 -8.24 -3.05
C ARG A 197 1.09 -6.74 -3.17
N GLU A 198 -0.11 -6.29 -2.81
CA GLU A 198 -0.41 -4.86 -2.73
C GLU A 198 0.49 -4.16 -1.70
N ALA A 199 0.63 -4.77 -0.52
CA ALA A 199 1.46 -4.21 0.55
C ALA A 199 2.93 -4.12 0.13
N ILE A 200 3.49 -5.16 -0.48
CA ILE A 200 4.87 -5.18 -0.97
C ILE A 200 5.08 -4.15 -2.08
N HIS A 201 4.12 -4.03 -3.01
CA HIS A 201 4.23 -3.16 -4.18
C HIS A 201 4.14 -1.67 -3.83
N LEU A 202 3.28 -1.31 -2.90
CA LEU A 202 2.90 0.07 -2.65
C LEU A 202 3.59 0.70 -1.45
N ALA A 203 3.88 -0.09 -0.40
CA ALA A 203 4.27 0.48 0.89
C ALA A 203 5.70 1.00 0.93
N ASP A 204 5.90 2.20 1.48
CA ASP A 204 7.21 2.60 2.01
C ASP A 204 7.55 1.74 3.23
N ARG A 205 6.59 1.59 4.15
CA ARG A 205 6.61 0.66 5.27
C ARG A 205 5.23 0.01 5.41
N LEU A 206 5.24 -1.20 5.93
CA LEU A 206 4.01 -1.94 6.21
C LEU A 206 4.02 -2.53 7.63
N ALA A 207 2.83 -2.76 8.15
CA ALA A 207 2.59 -3.41 9.44
C ALA A 207 1.78 -4.68 9.23
N VAL A 208 2.29 -5.79 9.73
CA VAL A 208 1.60 -7.09 9.73
C VAL A 208 0.77 -7.20 10.99
N VAL A 209 -0.55 -7.32 10.84
CA VAL A 209 -1.51 -7.43 11.93
C VAL A 209 -2.19 -8.79 11.88
N HIS A 210 -2.20 -9.52 13.00
CA HIS A 210 -2.85 -10.83 13.14
C HIS A 210 -3.47 -10.94 14.53
N ASP A 211 -4.69 -11.44 14.61
CA ASP A 211 -5.45 -11.68 15.84
C ASP A 211 -5.41 -10.49 16.84
N GLY A 212 -5.50 -9.27 16.31
CA GLY A 212 -5.48 -8.04 17.10
C GLY A 212 -4.10 -7.60 17.57
N GLU A 213 -3.04 -8.29 17.19
CA GLU A 213 -1.65 -7.98 17.55
C GLU A 213 -0.87 -7.42 16.36
N LEU A 214 0.06 -6.52 16.63
CA LEU A 214 1.04 -6.03 15.68
C LEU A 214 2.27 -6.95 15.71
N LEU A 215 2.45 -7.76 14.68
CA LEU A 215 3.52 -8.75 14.66
C LEU A 215 4.86 -8.17 14.18
N GLN A 216 4.83 -7.32 13.15
CA GLN A 216 6.04 -6.73 12.59
C GLN A 216 5.73 -5.43 11.85
N VAL A 217 6.68 -4.48 11.89
CA VAL A 217 6.67 -3.25 11.10
C VAL A 217 8.02 -3.07 10.44
N GLY A 218 8.01 -2.72 9.16
CA GLY A 218 9.24 -2.47 8.41
C GLY A 218 8.99 -2.20 6.94
N THR A 219 10.04 -2.01 6.17
CA THR A 219 9.96 -2.04 4.70
C THR A 219 9.66 -3.46 4.23
N ALA A 220 9.13 -3.60 3.02
CA ALA A 220 8.91 -4.93 2.43
C ALA A 220 10.20 -5.78 2.45
N THR A 221 11.34 -5.19 2.11
CA THR A 221 12.64 -5.89 2.13
C THR A 221 13.01 -6.40 3.52
N GLN A 222 12.82 -5.58 4.57
CA GLN A 222 13.11 -5.99 5.95
C GLN A 222 12.24 -7.16 6.41
N ILE A 223 10.93 -7.07 6.15
CA ILE A 223 9.98 -8.11 6.57
C ILE A 223 10.22 -9.43 5.83
N LEU A 224 10.53 -9.37 4.53
CA LEU A 224 10.86 -10.54 3.73
C LEU A 224 12.20 -11.17 4.13
N ALA A 225 13.20 -10.37 4.51
CA ALA A 225 14.52 -10.87 4.89
C ALA A 225 14.55 -11.45 6.29
N GLU A 226 13.85 -10.82 7.25
CA GLU A 226 13.81 -11.23 8.66
C GLU A 226 12.37 -11.24 9.18
N PRO A 227 11.55 -12.24 8.79
CA PRO A 227 10.21 -12.38 9.32
C PRO A 227 10.25 -12.63 10.84
N ALA A 228 9.47 -11.86 11.60
CA ALA A 228 9.48 -11.88 13.07
C ALA A 228 9.05 -13.23 13.67
N ASN A 229 8.25 -14.01 12.95
CA ASN A 229 7.78 -15.34 13.36
C ASN A 229 7.32 -16.15 12.14
N GLU A 230 6.97 -17.42 12.40
CA GLU A 230 6.51 -18.37 11.38
C GLU A 230 5.24 -17.87 10.64
N PHE A 231 4.31 -17.23 11.33
CA PHE A 231 3.12 -16.66 10.71
C PHE A 231 3.48 -15.60 9.67
N VAL A 232 4.36 -14.65 10.00
CA VAL A 232 4.80 -13.61 9.05
C VAL A 232 5.52 -14.24 7.87
N HIS A 233 6.40 -15.22 8.13
CA HIS A 233 7.05 -15.98 7.07
C HIS A 233 6.02 -16.61 6.13
N ASP A 234 5.11 -17.42 6.66
CA ASP A 234 4.13 -18.17 5.86
C ASP A 234 3.11 -17.26 5.17
N PHE A 235 2.75 -16.14 5.80
CA PHE A 235 1.84 -15.16 5.21
C PHE A 235 2.39 -14.54 3.92
N PHE A 236 3.71 -14.34 3.84
CA PHE A 236 4.38 -13.85 2.63
C PHE A 236 4.93 -14.98 1.74
N ASP A 237 4.97 -16.22 2.20
CA ASP A 237 5.48 -17.39 1.48
C ASP A 237 4.37 -18.20 0.75
N ASP A 238 3.31 -17.57 0.29
CA ASP A 238 2.28 -18.21 -0.52
C ASP A 238 2.89 -18.84 -1.79
N ASP A 239 2.53 -20.09 -2.10
CA ASP A 239 2.96 -20.84 -3.31
C ASP A 239 2.75 -20.05 -4.61
N SER A 240 1.80 -19.13 -4.62
CA SER A 240 1.58 -18.22 -5.74
C SER A 240 2.70 -17.19 -5.89
N ILE A 241 3.31 -16.74 -4.77
CA ILE A 241 4.46 -15.83 -4.76
C ILE A 241 5.73 -16.57 -5.19
N ARG A 242 5.93 -17.81 -4.73
CA ARG A 242 7.06 -18.66 -5.18
C ARG A 242 7.08 -18.84 -6.68
N ARG A 243 5.94 -19.26 -7.26
CA ARG A 243 5.82 -19.44 -8.72
C ARG A 243 5.95 -18.13 -9.48
N GLN A 244 5.38 -17.04 -8.93
CA GLN A 244 5.47 -15.74 -9.55
C GLN A 244 6.86 -15.12 -9.45
N PHE A 245 7.60 -15.36 -8.35
CA PHE A 245 8.97 -14.86 -8.19
C PHE A 245 9.89 -15.32 -9.34
N MET A 246 9.95 -16.63 -9.57
CA MET A 246 10.79 -17.19 -10.63
C MET A 246 10.33 -16.74 -12.02
N GLN A 247 9.00 -16.71 -12.25
CA GLN A 247 8.44 -16.30 -13.53
C GLN A 247 8.61 -14.79 -13.74
N ALA A 248 8.38 -13.97 -12.73
CA ALA A 248 8.55 -12.52 -12.82
C ALA A 248 10.02 -12.10 -13.02
N VAL A 249 10.99 -12.81 -12.41
CA VAL A 249 12.42 -12.60 -12.69
C VAL A 249 12.74 -12.88 -14.15
N LEU A 250 12.12 -13.93 -14.74
CA LEU A 250 12.31 -14.29 -16.14
C LEU A 250 11.61 -13.29 -17.08
N ASP A 251 10.38 -12.92 -16.79
CA ASP A 251 9.53 -12.06 -17.63
C ASP A 251 9.98 -10.59 -17.57
N ALA A 252 10.39 -10.11 -16.41
CA ALA A 252 10.96 -8.77 -16.24
C ALA A 252 12.35 -8.61 -16.90
N GLY A 253 12.92 -9.70 -17.40
CA GLY A 253 14.25 -9.67 -18.01
C GLY A 253 15.37 -9.27 -17.04
N LEU A 254 15.12 -9.37 -15.72
CA LEU A 254 16.08 -9.03 -14.68
C LEU A 254 17.32 -9.93 -14.76
N GLY A 255 18.46 -9.37 -14.41
CA GLY A 255 19.73 -10.05 -14.42
C GLY A 255 20.29 -10.32 -15.83
N GLN A 256 21.55 -10.74 -15.89
CA GLN A 256 22.26 -11.05 -17.13
C GLN A 256 22.16 -12.54 -17.45
N ARG A 257 21.80 -12.90 -18.68
CA ARG A 257 21.86 -14.30 -19.13
C ARG A 257 23.27 -14.84 -19.05
N VAL A 258 23.41 -16.03 -18.49
CA VAL A 258 24.68 -16.74 -18.49
C VAL A 258 24.93 -17.26 -19.92
N THR A 259 25.91 -16.68 -20.59
CA THR A 259 26.42 -17.18 -21.89
C THR A 259 27.63 -18.07 -21.64
N SER A 260 28.02 -18.87 -22.64
CA SER A 260 29.22 -19.69 -22.54
C SER A 260 30.51 -18.88 -22.23
N LYS A 261 30.56 -17.61 -22.67
CA LYS A 261 31.66 -16.67 -22.33
C LYS A 261 31.56 -16.19 -20.87
N SER A 262 30.39 -15.92 -20.36
CA SER A 262 30.18 -15.52 -18.95
C SER A 262 30.40 -16.69 -17.98
N ALA A 263 30.02 -17.91 -18.35
CA ALA A 263 30.32 -19.11 -17.56
C ALA A 263 31.84 -19.36 -17.43
N SER A 264 32.58 -19.16 -18.50
CA SER A 264 34.07 -19.28 -18.51
C SER A 264 34.73 -18.18 -17.70
N ALA A 265 34.19 -16.95 -17.73
CA ALA A 265 34.69 -15.80 -16.97
C ALA A 265 34.33 -15.87 -15.48
N LEU A 266 33.20 -16.48 -15.13
CA LEU A 266 32.82 -16.81 -13.74
C LEU A 266 33.78 -17.88 -13.15
N ALA A 267 34.09 -18.93 -13.93
CA ALA A 267 35.02 -19.97 -13.52
C ALA A 267 36.45 -19.45 -13.33
N SER A 268 36.82 -18.36 -14.01
CA SER A 268 38.15 -17.73 -13.93
C SER A 268 38.24 -16.58 -12.91
N GLY A 269 37.14 -16.23 -12.21
CA GLY A 269 37.14 -15.14 -11.22
C GLY A 269 37.31 -13.72 -11.78
N VAL A 270 37.26 -13.55 -13.11
CA VAL A 270 37.59 -12.29 -13.80
C VAL A 270 36.47 -11.25 -13.74
N ILE A 271 35.20 -11.66 -13.56
CA ILE A 271 34.07 -10.76 -13.65
C ILE A 271 33.51 -10.36 -12.27
N PHE A 272 33.71 -11.16 -11.22
CA PHE A 272 33.13 -10.88 -9.89
C PHE A 272 34.08 -11.33 -8.78
N SER A 273 34.23 -10.50 -7.75
CA SER A 273 35.09 -10.78 -6.59
C SER A 273 34.42 -11.66 -5.51
N GLY A 274 33.23 -12.23 -5.76
CA GLY A 274 32.48 -13.06 -4.81
C GLY A 274 32.03 -14.39 -5.40
N GLN A 275 31.72 -15.36 -4.53
CA GLN A 275 31.10 -16.62 -4.94
C GLN A 275 29.68 -16.38 -5.47
N VAL A 276 29.36 -17.07 -6.58
CA VAL A 276 27.98 -17.05 -7.13
C VAL A 276 27.22 -18.18 -6.47
N GLU A 277 26.17 -17.83 -5.72
CA GLU A 277 25.29 -18.82 -5.09
C GLU A 277 24.16 -19.19 -6.03
N GLN A 278 23.86 -20.49 -6.16
CA GLN A 278 22.76 -20.96 -6.99
C GLN A 278 21.49 -21.05 -6.13
N LEU A 279 20.49 -20.23 -6.45
CA LEU A 279 19.15 -20.43 -5.94
C LEU A 279 18.47 -21.55 -6.72
N ALA A 280 17.88 -22.48 -6.02
CA ALA A 280 17.09 -23.54 -6.60
C ALA A 280 15.77 -23.00 -7.15
N LYS A 281 15.10 -23.76 -8.02
CA LYS A 281 13.76 -23.38 -8.52
C LYS A 281 12.70 -23.32 -7.41
N SER A 282 12.97 -23.96 -6.27
CA SER A 282 12.13 -23.96 -5.08
C SER A 282 12.39 -22.78 -4.14
N ASP A 283 13.52 -22.08 -4.31
CA ASP A 283 13.87 -20.98 -3.44
C ASP A 283 12.93 -19.79 -3.66
N THR A 284 12.73 -19.04 -2.61
CA THR A 284 11.75 -17.98 -2.52
C THR A 284 12.40 -16.59 -2.60
N ILE A 285 11.60 -15.56 -2.68
CA ILE A 285 12.06 -14.19 -2.51
C ILE A 285 12.71 -13.95 -1.13
N PHE A 286 12.28 -14.70 -0.10
CA PHE A 286 12.87 -14.67 1.24
C PHE A 286 14.33 -15.16 1.22
N ASP A 287 14.60 -16.26 0.54
CA ASP A 287 15.95 -16.81 0.43
C ASP A 287 16.89 -15.81 -0.24
N TRP A 288 16.41 -15.15 -1.31
CA TRP A 288 17.17 -14.10 -1.96
C TRP A 288 17.36 -12.85 -1.07
N ALA A 289 16.31 -12.39 -0.38
CA ALA A 289 16.37 -11.25 0.53
C ALA A 289 17.37 -11.51 1.69
N ASN A 290 17.33 -12.70 2.28
CA ASN A 290 18.27 -13.13 3.32
C ASN A 290 19.73 -13.12 2.82
N LEU A 291 19.97 -13.64 1.62
CA LEU A 291 21.31 -13.61 1.03
C LEU A 291 21.82 -12.17 0.82
N VAL A 292 20.96 -11.29 0.31
CA VAL A 292 21.32 -9.87 0.09
C VAL A 292 21.59 -9.16 1.41
N GLN A 293 20.84 -9.50 2.48
CA GLN A 293 21.07 -8.91 3.80
C GLN A 293 22.37 -9.38 4.44
N GLN A 294 22.66 -10.67 4.38
CA GLN A 294 23.90 -11.25 4.95
C GLN A 294 25.12 -10.84 4.15
N GLN A 295 24.97 -10.72 2.84
CA GLN A 295 26.05 -10.40 1.90
C GLN A 295 25.56 -9.37 0.87
N PRO A 296 25.64 -8.05 1.17
CA PRO A 296 25.09 -6.98 0.33
C PRO A 296 25.64 -6.88 -1.09
N GLN A 297 26.67 -7.66 -1.42
CA GLN A 297 27.26 -7.73 -2.76
C GLN A 297 27.12 -9.12 -3.42
N GLN A 298 26.44 -10.05 -2.76
CA GLN A 298 26.29 -11.42 -3.24
C GLN A 298 25.49 -11.45 -4.54
N ILE A 299 26.04 -12.14 -5.52
CA ILE A 299 25.35 -12.42 -6.79
C ILE A 299 24.75 -13.81 -6.71
N VAL A 300 23.51 -13.94 -7.13
CA VAL A 300 22.82 -15.23 -7.20
C VAL A 300 22.53 -15.64 -8.63
N GLN A 301 22.54 -16.93 -8.90
CA GLN A 301 22.15 -17.48 -10.19
C GLN A 301 20.78 -18.15 -10.07
N VAL A 302 19.82 -17.68 -10.88
CA VAL A 302 18.44 -18.18 -10.93
C VAL A 302 18.07 -18.43 -12.39
N ALA A 303 17.59 -19.63 -12.72
CA ALA A 303 17.10 -19.99 -14.05
C ALA A 303 18.03 -19.56 -15.21
N GLY A 304 19.37 -19.70 -15.02
CA GLY A 304 20.36 -19.31 -16.01
C GLY A 304 20.61 -17.81 -16.15
N ARG A 305 20.19 -17.01 -15.17
CA ARG A 305 20.48 -15.58 -15.07
C ARG A 305 21.24 -15.27 -13.79
N LEU A 306 22.10 -14.26 -13.85
CA LEU A 306 22.83 -13.71 -12.71
C LEU A 306 22.09 -12.48 -12.22
N LEU A 307 21.70 -12.48 -10.96
CA LEU A 307 20.97 -11.40 -10.29
C LEU A 307 21.90 -10.73 -9.26
N LYS A 308 21.92 -9.41 -9.26
CA LYS A 308 22.62 -8.59 -8.27
C LYS A 308 21.62 -8.12 -7.18
N PRO A 309 22.10 -7.68 -6.02
CA PRO A 309 21.24 -7.10 -4.98
C PRO A 309 20.33 -5.97 -5.48
N ALA A 310 20.80 -5.14 -6.41
CA ALA A 310 20.02 -4.09 -7.05
C ALA A 310 18.83 -4.65 -7.86
N ASP A 311 18.91 -5.87 -8.37
CA ASP A 311 17.82 -6.53 -9.10
C ASP A 311 16.69 -6.95 -8.14
N LEU A 312 16.99 -7.21 -6.84
CA LEU A 312 15.97 -7.44 -5.82
C LEU A 312 15.12 -6.20 -5.59
N ILE A 313 15.75 -5.04 -5.47
CA ILE A 313 15.06 -3.75 -5.32
C ILE A 313 14.21 -3.46 -6.56
N ALA A 314 14.79 -3.64 -7.75
CA ALA A 314 14.08 -3.48 -9.02
C ALA A 314 12.93 -4.49 -9.17
N TYR A 315 13.09 -5.72 -8.68
CA TYR A 315 12.03 -6.72 -8.64
C TYR A 315 10.91 -6.29 -7.70
N LEU A 316 11.23 -5.87 -6.47
CA LEU A 316 10.25 -5.39 -5.49
C LEU A 316 9.47 -4.17 -6.02
N ALA A 317 10.16 -3.25 -6.71
CA ALA A 317 9.55 -2.11 -7.36
C ALA A 317 8.62 -2.50 -8.55
N ARG A 318 8.84 -3.67 -9.18
CA ARG A 318 8.12 -4.15 -10.36
C ARG A 318 7.15 -5.30 -10.10
N ILE A 319 6.94 -5.72 -8.84
CA ILE A 319 5.98 -6.80 -8.50
C ILE A 319 4.55 -6.50 -9.02
N GLY A 320 4.26 -5.28 -9.45
CA GLY A 320 3.03 -4.89 -10.15
C GLY A 320 3.12 -4.86 -11.68
N GLU A 321 4.32 -4.88 -12.29
CA GLU A 321 4.49 -4.71 -13.74
C GLU A 321 4.42 -6.02 -14.54
N ALA A 322 4.47 -7.18 -13.90
CA ALA A 322 4.38 -8.45 -14.60
C ALA A 322 2.91 -8.90 -14.72
N LYS A 323 2.32 -8.57 -15.87
CA LYS A 323 1.09 -9.06 -16.54
C LYS A 323 -0.05 -9.55 -15.66
#